data_e6b999e7b1055de8c70777559b07738e
#
_entry.id   e6b999e7b1055de8c70777559b07738e
#
_cell.length_a   1.000
_cell.length_b   1.000
_cell.length_c   1.000
_cell.angle_alpha   90.00
_cell.angle_beta   90.00
_cell.angle_gamma   90.00
#
_symmetry.space_group_name_H-M   'P 1'
#
loop_
_entity.id
_entity.type
_entity.pdbx_description
1 polymer ?
#
loop_
_entity_poly.entity_id
_entity_poly.type
_entity_poly.pdbx_seq_one_letter_code
_entity_poly.pdbx_strand_id
1 'polypeptide(L)'
;MRRAITKYARSGTALIAYQVIGQGSLDLVLVPGFPCNLEILPEDPGYSHLLQRLSRFCRLIVFDPRGSGLSDGFDPAGPPDSETRVADILSIMDAVGAGRAALLGAGDGAAQAMRFAARHPARVRALVLYAGRAGPQDATVSRGEKQSATDWGSGSAATRIAPGRIDDRSFIDWWGRLERFAAGPTAAAAQARMIAATDASGVLPMIQTPTLLLHRRDDPQVGIACSRDLSRKIAGAKLVELPGCDHPIWLGDVDAVVDHVEEFLTGARTVSLGDRVLAATLVARILGPSGGSGSAGGRHRDEKLALLREAVQRLVARYGGTAGWSGAERIDAAFDGASRALACAVELRDIAHGIGLALAQGIHAGDIDRAHAEPSGQAVQLAARIAASTRSPEILLSRLASDLIVGAGLQFTDRGTLPGQDGHPALTLVALSAERHLEPLGRLWPRPADLGLLSTREREVIRLVAEGGTNPQIAVQLGLSEHTVKRHVANILLKLDLPSRVAAASLAARQIET
;
A
#
# COMPACT_ATOMS: atom_id res chain seq x y z
N MET A 1 0.04 10.48 -13.88
CA MET A 1 -0.98 10.15 -14.92
C MET A 1 -1.83 11.38 -15.19
N ARG A 2 -2.12 11.76 -16.45
CA ARG A 2 -3.15 12.80 -16.69
C ARG A 2 -4.47 12.23 -16.17
N ARG A 3 -5.19 13.00 -15.34
CA ARG A 3 -6.50 12.60 -14.80
C ARG A 3 -7.44 12.28 -15.95
N ALA A 4 -8.02 11.09 -16.00
CA ALA A 4 -8.97 10.71 -17.05
C ALA A 4 -10.23 11.57 -16.93
N ILE A 5 -10.81 11.94 -18.07
CA ILE A 5 -12.02 12.77 -18.08
C ILE A 5 -13.23 11.86 -17.91
N THR A 6 -14.07 12.17 -16.93
CA THR A 6 -15.34 11.48 -16.71
C THR A 6 -16.33 11.89 -17.81
N LYS A 7 -16.93 10.89 -18.46
CA LYS A 7 -17.96 11.01 -19.49
C LYS A 7 -19.19 10.23 -19.06
N TYR A 8 -20.28 10.38 -19.79
CA TYR A 8 -21.55 9.73 -19.47
C TYR A 8 -22.10 8.98 -20.70
N ALA A 9 -22.48 7.72 -20.47
CA ALA A 9 -23.22 6.91 -21.44
C ALA A 9 -24.71 6.88 -21.06
N ARG A 10 -25.61 6.97 -22.04
CA ARG A 10 -27.04 6.88 -21.79
C ARG A 10 -27.48 5.41 -21.81
N SER A 11 -28.07 4.95 -20.72
CA SER A 11 -28.65 3.62 -20.57
C SER A 11 -30.12 3.75 -20.16
N GLY A 12 -31.02 3.65 -21.15
CA GLY A 12 -32.41 4.01 -20.94
C GLY A 12 -32.57 5.48 -20.56
N THR A 13 -33.16 5.73 -19.38
CA THR A 13 -33.32 7.09 -18.82
C THR A 13 -32.12 7.57 -18.03
N ALA A 14 -31.21 6.68 -17.62
CA ALA A 14 -30.10 7.00 -16.74
C ALA A 14 -28.81 7.34 -17.51
N LEU A 15 -27.96 8.14 -16.89
CA LEU A 15 -26.61 8.45 -17.31
C LEU A 15 -25.61 7.69 -16.44
N ILE A 16 -24.76 6.91 -17.08
CA ILE A 16 -23.73 6.07 -16.44
C ILE A 16 -22.38 6.74 -16.64
N ALA A 17 -21.74 7.11 -15.54
CA ALA A 17 -20.41 7.74 -15.55
C ALA A 17 -19.33 6.72 -15.87
N TYR A 18 -18.43 7.07 -16.78
CA TYR A 18 -17.29 6.23 -17.16
C TYR A 18 -16.05 7.05 -17.51
N GLN A 19 -14.90 6.39 -17.45
CA GLN A 19 -13.61 6.92 -17.90
C GLN A 19 -12.93 5.90 -18.80
N VAL A 20 -12.10 6.41 -19.74
CA VAL A 20 -11.27 5.59 -20.62
C VAL A 20 -9.81 5.94 -20.38
N ILE A 21 -8.99 4.92 -20.10
CA ILE A 21 -7.59 5.04 -19.70
C ILE A 21 -6.74 4.16 -20.63
N GLY A 22 -5.63 4.71 -21.14
CA GLY A 22 -4.77 3.98 -22.08
C GLY A 22 -5.27 4.03 -23.53
N GLN A 23 -4.47 3.46 -24.44
CA GLN A 23 -4.71 3.49 -25.89
C GLN A 23 -4.40 2.13 -26.54
N GLY A 24 -4.37 1.04 -25.75
CA GLY A 24 -4.15 -0.31 -26.28
C GLY A 24 -5.23 -0.75 -27.26
N SER A 25 -4.91 -1.69 -28.12
CA SER A 25 -5.84 -2.25 -29.10
C SER A 25 -6.86 -3.23 -28.51
N LEU A 26 -6.64 -3.67 -27.26
CA LEU A 26 -7.53 -4.53 -26.51
C LEU A 26 -8.42 -3.68 -25.61
N ASP A 27 -9.73 -3.78 -25.76
CA ASP A 27 -10.69 -3.17 -24.84
C ASP A 27 -10.87 -4.07 -23.60
N LEU A 28 -10.72 -3.48 -22.42
CA LEU A 28 -10.98 -4.12 -21.13
C LEU A 28 -11.97 -3.28 -20.33
N VAL A 29 -13.14 -3.85 -20.02
CA VAL A 29 -14.13 -3.23 -19.14
C VAL A 29 -13.94 -3.77 -17.73
N LEU A 30 -13.58 -2.91 -16.78
CA LEU A 30 -13.57 -3.24 -15.36
C LEU A 30 -14.98 -3.05 -14.79
N VAL A 31 -15.62 -4.14 -14.42
CA VAL A 31 -16.92 -4.16 -13.75
C VAL A 31 -16.67 -4.18 -12.23
N PRO A 32 -16.81 -3.03 -11.55
CA PRO A 32 -16.39 -2.90 -10.17
C PRO A 32 -17.37 -3.54 -9.19
N GLY A 33 -16.86 -3.85 -7.99
CA GLY A 33 -17.67 -4.08 -6.81
C GLY A 33 -18.10 -2.78 -6.12
N PHE A 34 -18.96 -2.89 -5.13
CA PHE A 34 -19.43 -1.78 -4.30
C PHE A 34 -18.69 -1.77 -2.94
N PRO A 35 -18.30 -0.60 -2.39
CA PRO A 35 -18.52 0.76 -2.89
C PRO A 35 -17.52 1.17 -3.98
N CYS A 36 -17.94 2.04 -4.91
CA CYS A 36 -17.08 2.59 -5.95
C CYS A 36 -17.41 4.06 -6.24
N ASN A 37 -16.38 4.80 -6.67
CA ASN A 37 -16.47 6.16 -7.17
C ASN A 37 -15.24 6.46 -8.01
N LEU A 38 -15.43 6.82 -9.27
CA LEU A 38 -14.36 7.05 -10.26
C LEU A 38 -13.36 8.14 -9.87
N GLU A 39 -13.75 9.10 -9.04
CA GLU A 39 -12.90 10.22 -8.62
C GLU A 39 -12.18 9.94 -7.29
N ILE A 40 -12.74 9.08 -6.43
CA ILE A 40 -12.19 8.79 -5.09
C ILE A 40 -11.29 7.56 -5.10
N LEU A 41 -11.66 6.48 -5.82
CA LEU A 41 -10.85 5.26 -5.88
C LEU A 41 -9.40 5.52 -6.31
N PRO A 42 -9.11 6.39 -7.30
CA PRO A 42 -7.72 6.66 -7.70
C PRO A 42 -6.88 7.44 -6.69
N GLU A 43 -7.44 7.88 -5.57
CA GLU A 43 -6.67 8.45 -4.47
C GLU A 43 -5.91 7.38 -3.68
N ASP A 44 -6.38 6.13 -3.70
CA ASP A 44 -5.62 4.99 -3.17
C ASP A 44 -4.48 4.63 -4.13
N PRO A 45 -3.22 4.56 -3.64
CA PRO A 45 -2.06 4.25 -4.47
C PRO A 45 -2.15 2.88 -5.16
N GLY A 46 -2.71 1.87 -4.47
CA GLY A 46 -2.87 0.52 -5.02
C GLY A 46 -3.87 0.50 -6.17
N TYR A 47 -4.99 1.23 -6.05
CA TYR A 47 -5.95 1.34 -7.14
C TYR A 47 -5.38 2.10 -8.34
N SER A 48 -4.68 3.21 -8.11
CA SER A 48 -3.99 3.95 -9.17
C SER A 48 -2.95 3.08 -9.87
N HIS A 49 -2.23 2.23 -9.12
CA HIS A 49 -1.28 1.27 -9.69
C HIS A 49 -1.97 0.23 -10.56
N LEU A 50 -3.07 -0.37 -10.08
CA LEU A 50 -3.88 -1.32 -10.85
C LEU A 50 -4.29 -0.73 -12.20
N LEU A 51 -4.85 0.51 -12.20
CA LEU A 51 -5.26 1.19 -13.43
C LEU A 51 -4.09 1.44 -14.37
N GLN A 52 -2.95 1.90 -13.82
CA GLN A 52 -1.74 2.16 -14.58
C GLN A 52 -1.21 0.89 -15.25
N ARG A 53 -1.13 -0.23 -14.51
CA ARG A 53 -0.65 -1.50 -15.02
C ARG A 53 -1.56 -2.06 -16.12
N LEU A 54 -2.87 -2.07 -15.89
CA LEU A 54 -3.85 -2.54 -16.88
C LEU A 54 -3.82 -1.68 -18.15
N SER A 55 -3.74 -0.35 -18.01
CA SER A 55 -3.75 0.56 -19.15
C SER A 55 -2.48 0.53 -20.03
N ARG A 56 -1.43 -0.19 -19.61
CA ARG A 56 -0.22 -0.39 -20.43
C ARG A 56 -0.47 -1.28 -21.65
N PHE A 57 -1.31 -2.31 -21.51
CA PHE A 57 -1.57 -3.28 -22.57
C PHE A 57 -2.99 -3.22 -23.13
N CYS A 58 -3.91 -2.46 -22.51
CA CYS A 58 -5.28 -2.35 -22.97
C CYS A 58 -5.80 -0.90 -22.98
N ARG A 59 -6.91 -0.67 -23.68
CA ARG A 59 -7.77 0.49 -23.50
C ARG A 59 -8.75 0.14 -22.38
N LEU A 60 -8.45 0.58 -21.17
CA LEU A 60 -9.21 0.28 -19.96
C LEU A 60 -10.42 1.19 -19.84
N ILE A 61 -11.59 0.61 -19.67
CA ILE A 61 -12.87 1.30 -19.47
C ILE A 61 -13.32 1.01 -18.03
N VAL A 62 -13.42 2.04 -17.22
CA VAL A 62 -13.89 1.99 -15.84
C VAL A 62 -15.17 2.80 -15.71
N PHE A 63 -16.08 2.40 -14.84
CA PHE A 63 -17.36 3.08 -14.68
C PHE A 63 -17.90 2.96 -13.25
N ASP A 64 -18.78 3.88 -12.87
CA ASP A 64 -19.58 3.76 -11.67
C ASP A 64 -20.91 3.08 -12.03
N PRO A 65 -21.25 1.95 -11.42
CA PRO A 65 -22.58 1.34 -11.63
C PRO A 65 -23.71 2.29 -11.22
N ARG A 66 -24.86 2.12 -11.84
CA ARG A 66 -26.07 2.85 -11.47
C ARG A 66 -26.31 2.79 -9.95
N GLY A 67 -26.60 3.94 -9.35
CA GLY A 67 -26.78 4.08 -7.91
C GLY A 67 -25.48 4.18 -7.11
N SER A 68 -24.34 4.34 -7.79
CA SER A 68 -23.06 4.52 -7.14
C SER A 68 -22.25 5.65 -7.80
N GLY A 69 -21.45 6.33 -6.99
CA GLY A 69 -20.48 7.33 -7.44
C GLY A 69 -21.13 8.48 -8.22
N LEU A 70 -20.65 8.68 -9.43
CA LEU A 70 -21.06 9.77 -10.33
C LEU A 70 -22.19 9.38 -11.30
N SER A 71 -22.63 8.12 -11.30
CA SER A 71 -23.77 7.68 -12.11
C SER A 71 -25.10 8.07 -11.49
N ASP A 72 -26.14 8.17 -12.32
CA ASP A 72 -27.49 8.43 -11.84
C ASP A 72 -27.92 7.41 -10.77
N GLY A 73 -28.70 7.88 -9.82
CA GLY A 73 -29.26 7.10 -8.73
C GLY A 73 -30.25 6.02 -9.21
N PHE A 74 -30.82 5.32 -8.25
CA PHE A 74 -31.93 4.40 -8.53
C PHE A 74 -33.21 5.17 -8.86
N ASP A 75 -34.03 4.55 -9.73
CA ASP A 75 -35.41 4.95 -9.89
C ASP A 75 -36.13 4.92 -8.52
N PRO A 76 -37.00 5.87 -8.22
CA PRO A 76 -37.84 5.82 -7.01
C PRO A 76 -38.62 4.49 -6.85
N ALA A 77 -38.87 3.76 -7.95
CA ALA A 77 -39.48 2.43 -7.94
C ALA A 77 -38.63 1.32 -7.32
N GLY A 78 -37.32 1.56 -7.12
CA GLY A 78 -36.40 0.60 -6.51
C GLY A 78 -35.10 0.38 -7.26
N PRO A 79 -34.17 -0.44 -6.71
CA PRO A 79 -32.92 -0.75 -7.35
C PRO A 79 -33.13 -1.52 -8.66
N PRO A 80 -32.26 -1.31 -9.68
CA PRO A 80 -32.38 -1.93 -10.98
C PRO A 80 -32.26 -3.46 -10.87
N ASP A 81 -32.98 -4.14 -11.74
CA ASP A 81 -32.80 -5.56 -11.93
C ASP A 81 -31.45 -5.89 -12.59
N SER A 82 -31.14 -7.17 -12.66
CA SER A 82 -29.88 -7.63 -13.25
C SER A 82 -29.77 -7.34 -14.75
N GLU A 83 -30.91 -7.30 -15.48
CA GLU A 83 -30.93 -7.03 -16.92
C GLU A 83 -30.60 -5.55 -17.18
N THR A 84 -31.13 -4.65 -16.38
CA THR A 84 -30.78 -3.22 -16.45
C THR A 84 -29.28 -2.99 -16.23
N ARG A 85 -28.66 -3.69 -15.28
CA ARG A 85 -27.22 -3.60 -15.05
C ARG A 85 -26.38 -4.17 -16.18
N VAL A 86 -26.85 -5.22 -16.84
CA VAL A 86 -26.22 -5.76 -18.08
C VAL A 86 -26.34 -4.73 -19.20
N ALA A 87 -27.49 -4.07 -19.35
CA ALA A 87 -27.69 -3.01 -20.34
C ALA A 87 -26.80 -1.79 -20.10
N ASP A 88 -26.50 -1.46 -18.83
CA ASP A 88 -25.56 -0.38 -18.49
C ASP A 88 -24.15 -0.68 -19.06
N ILE A 89 -23.64 -1.91 -18.90
CA ILE A 89 -22.35 -2.31 -19.46
C ILE A 89 -22.37 -2.22 -21.00
N LEU A 90 -23.44 -2.69 -21.63
CA LEU A 90 -23.61 -2.61 -23.09
C LEU A 90 -23.58 -1.17 -23.59
N SER A 91 -24.32 -0.27 -22.91
CA SER A 91 -24.39 1.15 -23.26
C SER A 91 -23.04 1.86 -23.17
N ILE A 92 -22.21 1.50 -22.17
CA ILE A 92 -20.86 2.02 -22.04
C ILE A 92 -19.99 1.52 -23.19
N MET A 93 -20.04 0.20 -23.49
CA MET A 93 -19.27 -0.37 -24.60
C MET A 93 -19.64 0.31 -25.94
N ASP A 94 -20.92 0.58 -26.18
CA ASP A 94 -21.40 1.26 -27.38
C ASP A 94 -20.93 2.72 -27.41
N ALA A 95 -20.99 3.44 -26.28
CA ALA A 95 -20.55 4.83 -26.17
C ALA A 95 -19.05 5.02 -26.45
N VAL A 96 -18.22 4.02 -26.13
CA VAL A 96 -16.78 4.05 -26.41
C VAL A 96 -16.39 3.39 -27.74
N GLY A 97 -17.37 2.85 -28.49
CA GLY A 97 -17.14 2.13 -29.73
C GLY A 97 -16.45 0.77 -29.56
N ALA A 98 -16.59 0.13 -28.38
CA ALA A 98 -16.03 -1.18 -28.13
C ALA A 98 -16.95 -2.29 -28.69
N GLY A 99 -16.71 -2.72 -29.92
CA GLY A 99 -17.50 -3.78 -30.54
C GLY A 99 -17.40 -5.12 -29.80
N ARG A 100 -16.22 -5.45 -29.27
CA ARG A 100 -15.93 -6.64 -28.47
C ARG A 100 -14.84 -6.33 -27.43
N ALA A 101 -15.08 -6.64 -26.15
CA ALA A 101 -14.15 -6.34 -25.07
C ALA A 101 -13.86 -7.58 -24.20
N ALA A 102 -12.77 -7.56 -23.47
CA ALA A 102 -12.61 -8.40 -22.29
C ALA A 102 -13.35 -7.75 -21.10
N LEU A 103 -13.89 -8.57 -20.21
CA LEU A 103 -14.51 -8.11 -18.97
C LEU A 103 -13.69 -8.57 -17.78
N LEU A 104 -13.41 -7.66 -16.85
CA LEU A 104 -12.82 -7.96 -15.54
C LEU A 104 -13.86 -7.62 -14.47
N GLY A 105 -14.55 -8.64 -13.94
CA GLY A 105 -15.50 -8.49 -12.86
C GLY A 105 -14.82 -8.70 -11.51
N ALA A 106 -14.85 -7.68 -10.63
CA ALA A 106 -14.25 -7.74 -9.31
C ALA A 106 -15.32 -7.82 -8.21
N GLY A 107 -15.17 -8.75 -7.26
CA GLY A 107 -16.11 -8.97 -6.17
C GLY A 107 -17.54 -9.22 -6.66
N ASP A 108 -18.49 -8.41 -6.22
CA ASP A 108 -19.91 -8.48 -6.64
C ASP A 108 -20.13 -8.04 -8.11
N GLY A 109 -19.20 -7.29 -8.72
CA GLY A 109 -19.19 -7.02 -10.15
C GLY A 109 -19.01 -8.27 -11.01
N ALA A 110 -18.43 -9.33 -10.46
CA ALA A 110 -18.25 -10.61 -11.15
C ALA A 110 -19.57 -11.24 -11.60
N ALA A 111 -20.61 -11.15 -10.77
CA ALA A 111 -21.93 -11.70 -11.14
C ALA A 111 -22.53 -10.99 -12.36
N GLN A 112 -22.33 -9.69 -12.49
CA GLN A 112 -22.79 -8.92 -13.65
C GLN A 112 -21.97 -9.24 -14.89
N ALA A 113 -20.64 -9.39 -14.75
CA ALA A 113 -19.77 -9.80 -15.84
C ALA A 113 -20.14 -11.21 -16.37
N MET A 114 -20.47 -12.16 -15.49
CA MET A 114 -20.95 -13.50 -15.87
C MET A 114 -22.27 -13.43 -16.64
N ARG A 115 -23.25 -12.65 -16.16
CA ARG A 115 -24.53 -12.45 -16.85
C ARG A 115 -24.35 -11.80 -18.21
N PHE A 116 -23.50 -10.78 -18.29
CA PHE A 116 -23.20 -10.12 -19.55
C PHE A 116 -22.56 -11.10 -20.55
N ALA A 117 -21.57 -11.89 -20.12
CA ALA A 117 -20.90 -12.86 -20.97
C ALA A 117 -21.85 -13.94 -21.51
N ALA A 118 -22.79 -14.41 -20.68
CA ALA A 118 -23.80 -15.39 -21.09
C ALA A 118 -24.85 -14.77 -22.05
N ARG A 119 -25.25 -13.51 -21.85
CA ARG A 119 -26.29 -12.84 -22.64
C ARG A 119 -25.76 -12.29 -23.97
N HIS A 120 -24.51 -11.82 -23.98
CA HIS A 120 -23.87 -11.17 -25.13
C HIS A 120 -22.53 -11.82 -25.48
N PRO A 121 -22.48 -13.14 -25.78
CA PRO A 121 -21.20 -13.84 -25.99
C PRO A 121 -20.40 -13.28 -27.17
N ALA A 122 -21.06 -12.75 -28.21
CA ALA A 122 -20.41 -12.09 -29.35
C ALA A 122 -19.67 -10.79 -28.96
N ARG A 123 -20.07 -10.14 -27.86
CA ARG A 123 -19.49 -8.89 -27.38
C ARG A 123 -18.32 -9.13 -26.40
N VAL A 124 -18.10 -10.38 -25.92
CA VAL A 124 -17.08 -10.69 -24.92
C VAL A 124 -15.97 -11.53 -25.54
N ARG A 125 -14.73 -11.01 -25.47
CA ARG A 125 -13.52 -11.68 -25.95
C ARG A 125 -12.99 -12.69 -24.92
N ALA A 126 -12.97 -12.27 -23.66
CA ALA A 126 -12.48 -13.03 -22.52
C ALA A 126 -13.16 -12.54 -21.24
N LEU A 127 -13.28 -13.41 -20.26
CA LEU A 127 -13.86 -13.11 -18.96
C LEU A 127 -12.83 -13.34 -17.86
N VAL A 128 -12.56 -12.34 -17.06
CA VAL A 128 -11.74 -12.44 -15.85
C VAL A 128 -12.62 -12.16 -14.65
N LEU A 129 -12.62 -13.04 -13.66
CA LEU A 129 -13.42 -12.92 -12.45
C LEU A 129 -12.50 -12.95 -11.24
N TYR A 130 -12.47 -11.86 -10.51
CA TYR A 130 -11.68 -11.75 -9.30
C TYR A 130 -12.58 -11.82 -8.06
N ALA A 131 -12.31 -12.79 -7.17
CA ALA A 131 -13.05 -13.00 -5.91
C ALA A 131 -14.57 -12.99 -6.10
N GLY A 132 -15.06 -13.57 -7.20
CA GLY A 132 -16.47 -13.60 -7.57
C GLY A 132 -17.24 -14.77 -6.96
N ARG A 133 -18.55 -14.60 -6.85
CA ARG A 133 -19.51 -15.66 -6.55
C ARG A 133 -20.68 -15.60 -7.54
N ALA A 134 -21.31 -16.74 -7.79
CA ALA A 134 -22.51 -16.80 -8.65
C ALA A 134 -23.81 -16.75 -7.84
N GLY A 135 -23.89 -17.52 -6.78
CA GLY A 135 -25.10 -17.61 -5.95
C GLY A 135 -25.32 -16.44 -5.01
N PRO A 136 -26.51 -16.34 -4.41
CA PRO A 136 -26.80 -15.35 -3.38
C PRO A 136 -25.88 -15.53 -2.16
N GLN A 137 -25.73 -14.48 -1.40
CA GLN A 137 -24.95 -14.51 -0.18
C GLN A 137 -25.66 -15.30 0.91
N ASP A 138 -24.96 -16.21 1.55
CA ASP A 138 -25.53 -17.04 2.60
C ASP A 138 -26.07 -16.15 3.75
N ALA A 139 -27.29 -16.37 4.19
CA ALA A 139 -27.95 -15.56 5.21
C ALA A 139 -27.21 -15.62 6.57
N THR A 140 -26.38 -16.63 6.79
CA THR A 140 -25.53 -16.75 7.98
C THR A 140 -24.35 -15.78 7.95
N VAL A 141 -23.75 -15.54 6.80
CA VAL A 141 -22.70 -14.54 6.57
C VAL A 141 -23.30 -13.13 6.66
N SER A 142 -24.50 -12.94 6.06
CA SER A 142 -25.24 -11.67 6.12
C SER A 142 -25.67 -11.21 7.51
N ARG A 143 -25.78 -12.09 8.50
CA ARG A 143 -26.17 -11.71 9.87
C ARG A 143 -25.06 -11.00 10.64
N GLY A 144 -23.79 -11.29 10.35
CA GLY A 144 -22.64 -10.54 10.90
C GLY A 144 -22.33 -9.25 10.13
N GLU A 145 -22.92 -9.08 8.95
CA GLU A 145 -22.55 -8.04 7.97
C GLU A 145 -23.55 -6.87 7.87
N LYS A 146 -24.58 -6.82 8.70
CA LYS A 146 -25.44 -5.63 8.72
C LYS A 146 -24.64 -4.45 9.27
N GLN A 147 -23.82 -3.85 8.40
CA GLN A 147 -23.38 -2.50 8.66
C GLN A 147 -24.65 -1.67 8.92
N SER A 148 -24.80 -1.19 10.13
CA SER A 148 -25.91 -0.31 10.49
C SER A 148 -25.88 0.89 9.53
N ALA A 149 -27.03 1.39 9.12
CA ALA A 149 -27.08 2.63 8.35
C ALA A 149 -26.36 3.79 9.07
N THR A 150 -26.22 3.68 10.39
CA THR A 150 -25.46 4.62 11.24
C THR A 150 -23.95 4.46 11.12
N ASP A 151 -23.46 3.29 10.70
CA ASP A 151 -22.02 3.02 10.54
C ASP A 151 -21.50 3.27 9.12
N TRP A 152 -22.42 3.50 8.16
CA TRP A 152 -22.05 3.82 6.79
C TRP A 152 -21.26 5.12 6.72
N GLY A 153 -20.10 5.09 6.08
CA GLY A 153 -19.21 6.24 5.98
C GLY A 153 -18.23 6.39 7.14
N SER A 154 -18.22 5.45 8.10
CA SER A 154 -17.24 5.41 9.19
C SER A 154 -15.91 4.74 8.80
N GLY A 155 -15.88 3.98 7.71
CA GLY A 155 -14.75 3.15 7.32
C GLY A 155 -14.66 1.82 8.08
N SER A 156 -15.62 1.50 8.94
CA SER A 156 -15.58 0.26 9.74
C SER A 156 -15.56 -1.01 8.88
N ALA A 157 -16.13 -0.97 7.67
CA ALA A 157 -16.09 -2.10 6.74
C ALA A 157 -14.65 -2.42 6.27
N ALA A 158 -13.76 -1.44 6.22
CA ALA A 158 -12.37 -1.62 5.79
C ALA A 158 -11.64 -2.69 6.61
N THR A 159 -11.85 -2.74 7.92
CA THR A 159 -11.19 -3.71 8.81
C THR A 159 -11.56 -5.16 8.48
N ARG A 160 -12.75 -5.38 7.94
CA ARG A 160 -13.25 -6.69 7.57
C ARG A 160 -12.81 -7.12 6.17
N ILE A 161 -12.85 -6.19 5.22
CA ILE A 161 -12.54 -6.51 3.81
C ILE A 161 -11.06 -6.41 3.47
N ALA A 162 -10.28 -5.73 4.31
CA ALA A 162 -8.85 -5.50 4.13
C ALA A 162 -8.08 -5.77 5.44
N PRO A 163 -8.03 -7.03 5.93
CA PRO A 163 -7.33 -7.36 7.17
C PRO A 163 -5.86 -6.97 7.18
N GLY A 164 -5.21 -6.95 6.01
CA GLY A 164 -3.82 -6.49 5.85
C GLY A 164 -3.62 -4.99 6.11
N ARG A 165 -4.70 -4.21 6.20
CA ARG A 165 -4.70 -2.75 6.44
C ARG A 165 -5.44 -2.36 7.72
N ILE A 166 -5.68 -3.32 8.65
CA ILE A 166 -6.48 -3.09 9.86
C ILE A 166 -5.89 -2.00 10.78
N ASP A 167 -4.57 -1.86 10.80
CA ASP A 167 -3.86 -0.87 11.61
C ASP A 167 -3.60 0.45 10.86
N ASP A 168 -4.00 0.53 9.59
CA ASP A 168 -3.82 1.72 8.77
C ASP A 168 -5.00 2.68 8.91
N ARG A 169 -4.84 3.60 9.84
CA ARG A 169 -5.86 4.63 10.13
C ARG A 169 -6.20 5.47 8.91
N SER A 170 -5.20 5.83 8.10
CA SER A 170 -5.40 6.65 6.90
C SER A 170 -6.25 5.92 5.87
N PHE A 171 -6.03 4.62 5.71
CA PHE A 171 -6.84 3.79 4.83
C PHE A 171 -8.29 3.65 5.33
N ILE A 172 -8.48 3.46 6.64
CA ILE A 172 -9.82 3.37 7.24
C ILE A 172 -10.60 4.68 7.04
N ASP A 173 -9.96 5.82 7.30
CA ASP A 173 -10.56 7.15 7.13
C ASP A 173 -10.89 7.43 5.65
N TRP A 174 -9.98 7.06 4.74
CA TRP A 174 -10.20 7.14 3.29
C TRP A 174 -11.34 6.22 2.83
N TRP A 175 -11.41 4.99 3.36
CA TRP A 175 -12.50 4.06 3.04
C TRP A 175 -13.86 4.62 3.47
N GLY A 176 -13.96 5.19 4.66
CA GLY A 176 -15.18 5.87 5.11
C GLY A 176 -15.56 7.04 4.19
N ARG A 177 -14.59 7.75 3.65
CA ARG A 177 -14.83 8.78 2.65
C ARG A 177 -15.32 8.18 1.32
N LEU A 178 -14.72 7.09 0.84
CA LEU A 178 -15.17 6.36 -0.34
C LEU A 178 -16.64 5.92 -0.18
N GLU A 179 -17.02 5.35 0.97
CA GLU A 179 -18.40 4.97 1.27
C GLU A 179 -19.37 6.15 1.09
N ARG A 180 -19.05 7.31 1.69
CA ARG A 180 -19.89 8.52 1.62
C ARG A 180 -20.02 9.09 0.21
N PHE A 181 -18.97 8.98 -0.61
CA PHE A 181 -18.98 9.43 -2.01
C PHE A 181 -19.55 8.40 -2.97
N ALA A 182 -19.59 7.13 -2.57
CA ALA A 182 -20.21 6.08 -3.38
C ALA A 182 -21.74 6.13 -3.34
N ALA A 183 -22.34 6.32 -2.15
CA ALA A 183 -23.79 6.40 -2.00
C ALA A 183 -24.20 6.97 -0.62
N GLY A 184 -25.38 7.55 -0.53
CA GLY A 184 -26.00 7.82 0.77
C GLY A 184 -26.46 6.53 1.47
N PRO A 185 -26.66 6.55 2.82
CA PRO A 185 -26.92 5.33 3.60
C PRO A 185 -28.11 4.50 3.11
N THR A 186 -29.20 5.13 2.70
CA THR A 186 -30.40 4.44 2.18
C THR A 186 -30.11 3.74 0.85
N ALA A 187 -29.41 4.40 -0.07
CA ALA A 187 -29.03 3.83 -1.35
C ALA A 187 -28.00 2.70 -1.16
N ALA A 188 -27.03 2.87 -0.25
CA ALA A 188 -26.08 1.83 0.11
C ALA A 188 -26.77 0.57 0.66
N ALA A 189 -27.75 0.72 1.54
CA ALA A 189 -28.54 -0.40 2.04
C ALA A 189 -29.37 -1.09 0.95
N ALA A 190 -29.88 -0.34 -0.02
CA ALA A 190 -30.57 -0.90 -1.19
C ALA A 190 -29.61 -1.68 -2.10
N GLN A 191 -28.41 -1.12 -2.36
CA GLN A 191 -27.33 -1.80 -3.09
C GLN A 191 -26.93 -3.12 -2.39
N ALA A 192 -26.69 -3.09 -1.09
CA ALA A 192 -26.29 -4.27 -0.33
C ALA A 192 -27.35 -5.39 -0.42
N ARG A 193 -28.64 -5.06 -0.31
CA ARG A 193 -29.73 -6.03 -0.48
C ARG A 193 -29.77 -6.63 -1.87
N MET A 194 -29.60 -5.79 -2.90
CA MET A 194 -29.57 -6.24 -4.30
C MET A 194 -28.38 -7.16 -4.56
N ILE A 195 -27.18 -6.81 -4.07
CA ILE A 195 -25.97 -7.62 -4.19
C ILE A 195 -26.16 -8.97 -3.50
N ALA A 196 -26.71 -8.97 -2.27
CA ALA A 196 -26.97 -10.20 -1.52
C ALA A 196 -27.97 -11.14 -2.23
N ALA A 197 -28.97 -10.58 -2.89
CA ALA A 197 -29.98 -11.32 -3.63
C ALA A 197 -29.55 -11.73 -5.05
N THR A 198 -28.41 -11.21 -5.54
CA THR A 198 -27.94 -11.51 -6.91
C THR A 198 -27.58 -12.98 -7.06
N ASP A 199 -28.21 -13.66 -8.02
CA ASP A 199 -27.95 -15.05 -8.39
C ASP A 199 -27.66 -15.16 -9.90
N ALA A 200 -26.41 -15.47 -10.25
CA ALA A 200 -25.97 -15.76 -11.60
C ALA A 200 -25.73 -17.26 -11.84
N SER A 201 -26.12 -18.15 -10.91
CA SER A 201 -25.85 -19.60 -11.02
C SER A 201 -26.44 -20.21 -12.27
N GLY A 202 -27.63 -19.77 -12.67
CA GLY A 202 -28.35 -20.30 -13.83
C GLY A 202 -27.67 -19.97 -15.18
N VAL A 203 -26.79 -18.98 -15.25
CA VAL A 203 -26.13 -18.61 -16.51
C VAL A 203 -24.73 -19.23 -16.68
N LEU A 204 -24.18 -19.87 -15.65
CA LEU A 204 -22.82 -20.43 -15.70
C LEU A 204 -22.59 -21.42 -16.83
N PRO A 205 -23.51 -22.39 -17.11
CA PRO A 205 -23.36 -23.35 -18.22
C PRO A 205 -23.43 -22.69 -19.61
N MET A 206 -23.95 -21.47 -19.70
CA MET A 206 -24.08 -20.71 -20.95
C MET A 206 -22.80 -19.92 -21.28
N ILE A 207 -21.85 -19.81 -20.36
CA ILE A 207 -20.60 -19.08 -20.55
C ILE A 207 -19.64 -19.94 -21.35
N GLN A 208 -19.44 -19.60 -22.63
CA GLN A 208 -18.50 -20.24 -23.54
C GLN A 208 -17.23 -19.42 -23.75
N THR A 209 -17.19 -18.22 -23.19
CA THR A 209 -16.06 -17.29 -23.28
C THR A 209 -14.88 -17.84 -22.48
N PRO A 210 -13.64 -17.81 -23.02
CA PRO A 210 -12.46 -18.13 -22.22
C PRO A 210 -12.47 -17.38 -20.88
N THR A 211 -12.34 -18.12 -19.78
CA THR A 211 -12.54 -17.57 -18.44
C THR A 211 -11.33 -17.81 -17.55
N LEU A 212 -10.84 -16.75 -16.88
CA LEU A 212 -9.83 -16.79 -15.84
C LEU A 212 -10.48 -16.42 -14.50
N LEU A 213 -10.24 -17.23 -13.48
CA LEU A 213 -10.65 -16.96 -12.10
C LEU A 213 -9.40 -16.65 -11.28
N LEU A 214 -9.41 -15.52 -10.58
CA LEU A 214 -8.36 -15.10 -9.65
C LEU A 214 -8.96 -14.96 -8.28
N HIS A 215 -8.30 -15.51 -7.24
CA HIS A 215 -8.81 -15.44 -5.88
C HIS A 215 -7.70 -15.51 -4.85
N ARG A 216 -7.72 -14.65 -3.83
CA ARG A 216 -6.83 -14.77 -2.68
C ARG A 216 -7.34 -15.82 -1.72
N ARG A 217 -6.45 -16.72 -1.27
CA ARG A 217 -6.84 -17.93 -0.49
C ARG A 217 -7.59 -17.58 0.79
N ASP A 218 -7.15 -16.52 1.46
CA ASP A 218 -7.63 -16.16 2.79
C ASP A 218 -8.59 -14.97 2.76
N ASP A 219 -9.23 -14.71 1.61
CA ASP A 219 -10.24 -13.65 1.44
C ASP A 219 -11.43 -13.89 2.40
N PRO A 220 -11.69 -12.95 3.34
CA PRO A 220 -12.73 -13.14 4.35
C PRO A 220 -14.14 -12.83 3.84
N GLN A 221 -14.27 -12.12 2.71
CA GLN A 221 -15.58 -11.71 2.15
C GLN A 221 -16.18 -12.78 1.26
N VAL A 222 -15.33 -13.37 0.42
CA VAL A 222 -15.72 -14.43 -0.50
C VAL A 222 -14.74 -15.57 -0.31
N GLY A 223 -15.19 -16.67 0.29
CA GLY A 223 -14.33 -17.84 0.48
C GLY A 223 -13.88 -18.43 -0.85
N ILE A 224 -12.62 -18.89 -0.92
CA ILE A 224 -12.00 -19.53 -2.10
C ILE A 224 -12.86 -20.65 -2.70
N ALA A 225 -13.68 -21.30 -1.87
CA ALA A 225 -14.62 -22.34 -2.29
C ALA A 225 -15.58 -21.86 -3.41
N CYS A 226 -15.94 -20.57 -3.42
CA CYS A 226 -16.78 -19.98 -4.46
C CYS A 226 -16.09 -20.03 -5.83
N SER A 227 -14.82 -19.61 -5.92
CA SER A 227 -14.08 -19.68 -7.18
C SER A 227 -13.76 -21.11 -7.61
N ARG A 228 -13.52 -22.02 -6.68
CA ARG A 228 -13.40 -23.46 -6.99
C ARG A 228 -14.71 -24.04 -7.54
N ASP A 229 -15.86 -23.58 -7.04
CA ASP A 229 -17.17 -23.96 -7.58
C ASP A 229 -17.40 -23.39 -8.98
N LEU A 230 -17.09 -22.10 -9.20
CA LEU A 230 -17.15 -21.46 -10.51
C LEU A 230 -16.27 -22.18 -11.54
N SER A 231 -15.04 -22.58 -11.16
CA SER A 231 -14.12 -23.28 -12.08
C SER A 231 -14.64 -24.65 -12.54
N ARG A 232 -15.49 -25.28 -11.74
CA ARG A 232 -16.15 -26.55 -12.11
C ARG A 232 -17.38 -26.36 -12.99
N LYS A 233 -18.07 -25.21 -12.84
CA LYS A 233 -19.34 -24.93 -13.50
C LYS A 233 -19.20 -24.19 -14.83
N ILE A 234 -18.12 -23.44 -15.01
CA ILE A 234 -17.81 -22.72 -16.25
C ILE A 234 -16.83 -23.54 -17.07
N ALA A 235 -17.26 -23.95 -18.27
CA ALA A 235 -16.46 -24.83 -19.14
C ALA A 235 -15.12 -24.19 -19.51
N GLY A 236 -14.01 -24.91 -19.27
CA GLY A 236 -12.66 -24.44 -19.62
C GLY A 236 -12.11 -23.30 -18.76
N ALA A 237 -12.78 -22.94 -17.66
CA ALA A 237 -12.30 -21.91 -16.77
C ALA A 237 -10.99 -22.32 -16.07
N LYS A 238 -10.02 -21.40 -16.03
CA LYS A 238 -8.75 -21.56 -15.32
C LYS A 238 -8.84 -20.84 -13.97
N LEU A 239 -8.47 -21.53 -12.88
CA LEU A 239 -8.40 -20.93 -11.54
C LEU A 239 -6.94 -20.73 -11.13
N VAL A 240 -6.62 -19.53 -10.67
CA VAL A 240 -5.36 -19.18 -10.01
C VAL A 240 -5.66 -18.74 -8.60
N GLU A 241 -5.11 -19.46 -7.63
CA GLU A 241 -5.19 -19.13 -6.21
C GLU A 241 -3.97 -18.31 -5.81
N LEU A 242 -4.20 -17.07 -5.37
CA LEU A 242 -3.17 -16.12 -4.97
C LEU A 242 -2.99 -16.12 -3.43
N PRO A 243 -1.81 -15.83 -2.92
CA PRO A 243 -1.63 -15.58 -1.49
C PRO A 243 -2.29 -14.27 -1.07
N GLY A 244 -2.64 -14.17 0.24
CA GLY A 244 -3.18 -12.94 0.84
C GLY A 244 -4.64 -13.05 1.26
N CYS A 245 -5.07 -12.04 2.03
CA CYS A 245 -6.37 -12.00 2.69
C CYS A 245 -7.24 -10.78 2.34
N ASP A 246 -6.70 -9.77 1.64
CA ASP A 246 -7.45 -8.56 1.33
C ASP A 246 -8.40 -8.79 0.15
N HIS A 247 -9.69 -8.45 0.33
CA HIS A 247 -10.71 -8.64 -0.70
C HIS A 247 -10.55 -7.71 -1.90
N PRO A 248 -10.29 -6.38 -1.76
CA PRO A 248 -10.16 -5.49 -2.91
C PRO A 248 -9.02 -5.92 -3.84
N ILE A 249 -9.30 -5.99 -5.14
CA ILE A 249 -8.35 -6.44 -6.18
C ILE A 249 -7.04 -5.63 -6.19
N TRP A 250 -7.09 -4.38 -5.77
CA TRP A 250 -5.98 -3.42 -5.77
C TRP A 250 -5.15 -3.38 -4.48
N LEU A 251 -5.43 -4.27 -3.52
CA LEU A 251 -4.62 -4.41 -2.31
C LEU A 251 -3.69 -5.63 -2.40
N GLY A 252 -2.70 -5.72 -1.52
CA GLY A 252 -1.71 -6.79 -1.52
C GLY A 252 -0.85 -6.80 -2.80
N ASP A 253 -0.52 -7.97 -3.32
CA ASP A 253 0.27 -8.12 -4.55
C ASP A 253 -0.61 -7.88 -5.80
N VAL A 254 -0.69 -6.62 -6.21
CA VAL A 254 -1.44 -6.17 -7.40
C VAL A 254 -0.75 -6.63 -8.68
N ASP A 255 0.59 -6.67 -8.67
CA ASP A 255 1.37 -7.05 -9.84
C ASP A 255 1.12 -8.51 -10.23
N ALA A 256 1.07 -9.42 -9.26
CA ALA A 256 0.71 -10.81 -9.52
C ALA A 256 -0.69 -10.94 -10.15
N VAL A 257 -1.66 -10.15 -9.68
CA VAL A 257 -3.01 -10.13 -10.27
C VAL A 257 -2.96 -9.68 -11.73
N VAL A 258 -2.29 -8.54 -12.00
CA VAL A 258 -2.23 -7.97 -13.34
C VAL A 258 -1.44 -8.84 -14.30
N ASP A 259 -0.34 -9.45 -13.86
CA ASP A 259 0.47 -10.37 -14.66
C ASP A 259 -0.36 -11.55 -15.17
N HIS A 260 -1.20 -12.14 -14.34
CA HIS A 260 -2.11 -13.23 -14.76
C HIS A 260 -3.19 -12.73 -15.73
N VAL A 261 -3.73 -11.52 -15.51
CA VAL A 261 -4.70 -10.89 -16.44
C VAL A 261 -4.04 -10.63 -17.79
N GLU A 262 -2.86 -10.04 -17.81
CA GLU A 262 -2.11 -9.71 -19.02
C GLU A 262 -1.76 -10.98 -19.82
N GLU A 263 -1.18 -11.99 -19.16
CA GLU A 263 -0.86 -13.28 -19.78
C GLU A 263 -2.09 -13.94 -20.39
N PHE A 264 -3.21 -13.94 -19.67
CA PHE A 264 -4.45 -14.53 -20.15
C PHE A 264 -5.05 -13.80 -21.35
N LEU A 265 -4.97 -12.46 -21.36
CA LEU A 265 -5.59 -11.65 -22.42
C LEU A 265 -4.71 -11.49 -23.66
N THR A 266 -3.38 -11.49 -23.51
CA THR A 266 -2.42 -11.22 -24.59
C THR A 266 -1.63 -12.44 -25.03
N GLY A 267 -1.62 -13.50 -24.22
CA GLY A 267 -0.79 -14.70 -24.43
C GLY A 267 0.68 -14.52 -24.04
N ALA A 268 1.06 -13.35 -23.54
CA ALA A 268 2.43 -13.04 -23.11
C ALA A 268 2.41 -12.25 -21.80
N ARG A 269 3.39 -12.49 -20.95
CA ARG A 269 3.71 -11.57 -19.85
C ARG A 269 4.66 -10.53 -20.39
N THR A 270 4.26 -9.28 -20.35
CA THR A 270 5.20 -8.19 -20.61
C THR A 270 6.09 -8.05 -19.38
N VAL A 271 7.27 -8.61 -19.42
CA VAL A 271 8.31 -8.27 -18.45
C VAL A 271 8.69 -6.82 -18.74
N SER A 272 8.10 -5.88 -18.01
CA SER A 272 8.47 -4.46 -18.12
C SER A 272 9.85 -4.28 -17.50
N LEU A 273 10.89 -4.56 -18.28
CA LEU A 273 12.28 -4.32 -17.87
C LEU A 273 12.56 -2.81 -17.69
N GLY A 274 11.72 -1.95 -18.28
CA GLY A 274 11.92 -0.49 -18.25
C GLY A 274 11.58 0.18 -16.92
N ASP A 275 10.75 -0.42 -16.09
CA ASP A 275 10.34 0.15 -14.79
C ASP A 275 11.05 -0.53 -13.61
N ARG A 276 11.81 -1.58 -13.86
CA ARG A 276 12.63 -2.24 -12.84
C ARG A 276 14.04 -1.66 -12.84
N VAL A 277 14.51 -1.32 -11.68
CA VAL A 277 15.89 -0.88 -11.47
C VAL A 277 16.54 -1.71 -10.38
N LEU A 278 17.80 -2.03 -10.60
CA LEU A 278 18.60 -2.64 -9.55
C LEU A 278 18.80 -1.62 -8.43
N ALA A 279 18.35 -1.96 -7.25
CA ALA A 279 18.48 -1.13 -6.06
C ALA A 279 18.88 -1.97 -4.84
N ALA A 280 19.44 -1.29 -3.84
CA ALA A 280 19.59 -1.86 -2.52
C ALA A 280 18.40 -1.46 -1.65
N THR A 281 17.71 -2.44 -1.09
CA THR A 281 16.55 -2.24 -0.23
C THR A 281 16.93 -2.45 1.22
N LEU A 282 16.45 -1.56 2.08
CA LEU A 282 16.55 -1.64 3.52
C LEU A 282 15.13 -1.77 4.09
N VAL A 283 14.89 -2.82 4.83
CA VAL A 283 13.67 -2.95 5.64
C VAL A 283 14.06 -2.93 7.10
N ALA A 284 13.43 -2.04 7.87
CA ALA A 284 13.63 -1.96 9.32
C ALA A 284 12.30 -2.22 10.05
N ARG A 285 12.32 -3.17 10.99
CA ARG A 285 11.20 -3.51 11.87
C ARG A 285 11.47 -3.02 13.28
N ILE A 286 10.50 -2.36 13.86
CA ILE A 286 10.56 -1.93 15.25
C ILE A 286 10.34 -3.14 16.15
N LEU A 287 11.30 -3.42 17.03
CA LEU A 287 11.23 -4.49 18.02
C LEU A 287 10.57 -3.98 19.31
N GLY A 288 9.74 -4.80 19.93
CA GLY A 288 9.11 -4.50 21.22
C GLY A 288 7.75 -5.19 21.35
N PRO A 289 7.14 -5.19 22.54
CA PRO A 289 5.84 -5.80 22.73
C PRO A 289 4.79 -5.03 21.93
N SER A 290 4.16 -5.70 20.98
CA SER A 290 2.97 -5.23 20.30
C SER A 290 1.85 -5.11 21.33
N GLY A 291 1.38 -3.87 21.62
CA GLY A 291 0.14 -3.65 22.33
C GLY A 291 0.11 -3.99 23.81
N GLY A 292 0.63 -3.11 24.65
CA GLY A 292 0.17 -2.97 26.02
C GLY A 292 -0.93 -1.90 26.07
N SER A 293 -2.18 -2.28 26.25
CA SER A 293 -3.35 -1.40 26.35
C SER A 293 -3.40 -0.67 27.70
N GLY A 294 -2.32 0.01 28.09
CA GLY A 294 -2.27 0.92 29.22
C GLY A 294 -2.17 2.35 28.71
N SER A 295 -3.13 3.20 29.02
CA SER A 295 -3.33 4.55 28.49
C SER A 295 -2.14 5.54 28.62
N ALA A 296 -1.11 5.22 29.41
CA ALA A 296 0.10 6.03 29.55
C ALA A 296 1.27 5.50 28.68
N GLY A 297 1.43 4.19 28.53
CA GLY A 297 2.49 3.58 27.72
C GLY A 297 2.28 3.75 26.21
N GLY A 298 1.03 3.77 25.75
CA GLY A 298 0.66 3.94 24.35
C GLY A 298 1.05 5.32 23.81
N ARG A 299 0.70 6.39 24.49
CA ARG A 299 1.01 7.77 24.06
C ARG A 299 2.52 8.04 23.92
N HIS A 300 3.30 7.54 24.86
CA HIS A 300 4.75 7.70 24.80
C HIS A 300 5.40 6.90 23.64
N ARG A 301 4.80 5.75 23.27
CA ARG A 301 5.23 4.98 22.09
C ARG A 301 4.86 5.72 20.80
N ASP A 302 3.65 6.26 20.70
CA ASP A 302 3.20 7.02 19.52
C ASP A 302 4.05 8.27 19.27
N GLU A 303 4.46 8.96 20.33
CA GLU A 303 5.40 10.10 20.25
C GLU A 303 6.76 9.66 19.70
N LYS A 304 7.31 8.52 20.18
CA LYS A 304 8.57 7.98 19.67
C LYS A 304 8.46 7.56 18.20
N LEU A 305 7.34 6.94 17.81
CA LEU A 305 7.08 6.57 16.43
C LEU A 305 6.96 7.78 15.50
N ALA A 306 6.33 8.86 15.96
CA ALA A 306 6.25 10.11 15.21
C ALA A 306 7.65 10.73 14.97
N LEU A 307 8.49 10.75 16.01
CA LEU A 307 9.88 11.20 15.91
C LEU A 307 10.71 10.35 14.95
N LEU A 308 10.53 9.02 15.02
CA LEU A 308 11.22 8.11 14.12
C LEU A 308 10.79 8.33 12.67
N ARG A 309 9.48 8.54 12.42
CA ARG A 309 8.96 8.81 11.06
C ARG A 309 9.60 10.05 10.44
N GLU A 310 9.67 11.12 11.18
CA GLU A 310 10.30 12.37 10.72
C GLU A 310 11.80 12.17 10.46
N ALA A 311 12.50 11.46 11.33
CA ALA A 311 13.91 11.16 11.17
C ALA A 311 14.18 10.27 9.94
N VAL A 312 13.37 9.24 9.71
CA VAL A 312 13.49 8.32 8.56
C VAL A 312 13.42 9.07 7.24
N GLN A 313 12.40 9.93 7.05
CA GLN A 313 12.23 10.65 5.80
C GLN A 313 13.45 11.52 5.46
N ARG A 314 13.99 12.24 6.46
CA ARG A 314 15.18 13.08 6.27
C ARG A 314 16.43 12.24 6.04
N LEU A 315 16.59 11.16 6.81
CA LEU A 315 17.77 10.32 6.73
C LEU A 315 17.83 9.60 5.37
N VAL A 316 16.74 8.97 4.94
CA VAL A 316 16.69 8.26 3.66
C VAL A 316 16.92 9.22 2.49
N ALA A 317 16.29 10.40 2.50
CA ALA A 317 16.51 11.42 1.47
C ALA A 317 17.97 11.89 1.44
N ARG A 318 18.63 12.05 2.60
CA ARG A 318 20.05 12.40 2.72
C ARG A 318 20.98 11.38 2.08
N TYR A 319 20.63 10.10 2.15
CA TYR A 319 21.38 9.03 1.46
C TYR A 319 20.92 8.81 0.01
N GLY A 320 20.07 9.70 -0.54
CA GLY A 320 19.59 9.64 -1.91
C GLY A 320 18.61 8.51 -2.17
N GLY A 321 17.92 8.05 -1.12
CA GLY A 321 16.92 6.98 -1.20
C GLY A 321 15.48 7.49 -1.19
N THR A 322 14.55 6.54 -1.33
CA THR A 322 13.10 6.72 -1.14
C THR A 322 12.64 5.82 0.00
N ALA A 323 11.67 6.27 0.80
CA ALA A 323 11.14 5.48 1.91
C ALA A 323 9.61 5.50 1.95
N GLY A 324 9.04 4.38 2.39
CA GLY A 324 7.64 4.20 2.71
C GLY A 324 7.44 3.49 4.05
N TRP A 325 6.19 3.45 4.52
CA TRP A 325 5.80 2.77 5.75
C TRP A 325 4.79 1.67 5.44
N SER A 326 5.15 0.42 5.78
CA SER A 326 4.23 -0.70 5.71
C SER A 326 3.66 -0.97 7.11
N GLY A 327 2.47 -0.44 7.39
CA GLY A 327 1.88 -0.45 8.72
C GLY A 327 2.56 0.51 9.70
N ALA A 328 2.34 0.29 11.01
CA ALA A 328 2.83 1.21 12.05
C ALA A 328 4.31 1.01 12.40
N GLU A 329 4.88 -0.16 12.15
CA GLU A 329 6.15 -0.61 12.75
C GLU A 329 7.20 -1.08 11.74
N ARG A 330 6.94 -0.93 10.42
CA ARG A 330 7.87 -1.35 9.37
C ARG A 330 8.19 -0.19 8.43
N ILE A 331 9.47 0.01 8.19
CA ILE A 331 10.05 1.00 7.28
C ILE A 331 10.62 0.25 6.09
N ASP A 332 10.23 0.62 4.88
CA ASP A 332 10.77 0.11 3.63
C ASP A 332 11.51 1.26 2.94
N ALA A 333 12.79 1.07 2.61
CA ALA A 333 13.58 2.09 1.91
C ALA A 333 14.38 1.46 0.76
N ALA A 334 14.63 2.25 -0.29
CA ALA A 334 15.42 1.83 -1.45
C ALA A 334 16.46 2.89 -1.81
N PHE A 335 17.63 2.42 -2.26
CA PHE A 335 18.81 3.23 -2.58
C PHE A 335 19.42 2.73 -3.88
N ASP A 336 20.13 3.59 -4.58
CA ASP A 336 20.88 3.26 -5.80
C ASP A 336 22.20 2.49 -5.53
N GLY A 337 22.47 2.09 -4.28
CA GLY A 337 23.65 1.32 -3.92
C GLY A 337 23.63 0.74 -2.51
N ALA A 338 24.21 -0.45 -2.34
CA ALA A 338 24.23 -1.19 -1.08
C ALA A 338 25.00 -0.46 0.03
N SER A 339 26.05 0.27 -0.30
CA SER A 339 26.81 1.08 0.66
C SER A 339 25.96 2.19 1.28
N ARG A 340 25.10 2.84 0.50
CA ARG A 340 24.16 3.87 0.99
C ARG A 340 23.08 3.26 1.88
N ALA A 341 22.55 2.11 1.49
CA ALA A 341 21.57 1.37 2.30
C ALA A 341 22.16 0.98 3.66
N LEU A 342 23.40 0.48 3.68
CA LEU A 342 24.09 0.09 4.93
C LEU A 342 24.41 1.31 5.80
N ALA A 343 24.92 2.40 5.23
CA ALA A 343 25.24 3.62 5.98
C ALA A 343 23.95 4.21 6.60
N CYS A 344 22.85 4.25 5.83
CA CYS A 344 21.54 4.66 6.34
C CYS A 344 21.06 3.72 7.45
N ALA A 345 21.23 2.40 7.33
CA ALA A 345 20.81 1.44 8.33
C ALA A 345 21.54 1.62 9.67
N VAL A 346 22.83 1.90 9.65
CA VAL A 346 23.64 2.15 10.85
C VAL A 346 23.18 3.43 11.55
N GLU A 347 23.03 4.53 10.82
CA GLU A 347 22.60 5.80 11.40
C GLU A 347 21.14 5.72 11.89
N LEU A 348 20.27 5.01 11.18
CA LEU A 348 18.89 4.76 11.59
C LEU A 348 18.81 3.96 12.90
N ARG A 349 19.66 2.94 13.06
CA ARG A 349 19.77 2.18 14.31
C ARG A 349 20.15 3.08 15.48
N ASP A 350 21.15 3.95 15.26
CA ASP A 350 21.65 4.84 16.31
C ASP A 350 20.59 5.89 16.72
N ILE A 351 19.86 6.44 15.75
CA ILE A 351 18.73 7.34 16.01
C ILE A 351 17.64 6.61 16.81
N ALA A 352 17.24 5.43 16.37
CA ALA A 352 16.21 4.65 17.05
C ALA A 352 16.62 4.29 18.49
N HIS A 353 17.88 3.89 18.70
CA HIS A 353 18.42 3.62 20.03
C HIS A 353 18.37 4.88 20.91
N GLY A 354 18.72 6.04 20.36
CA GLY A 354 18.69 7.33 21.08
C GLY A 354 17.31 7.73 21.58
N ILE A 355 16.23 7.31 20.92
CA ILE A 355 14.83 7.53 21.35
C ILE A 355 14.25 6.32 22.11
N GLY A 356 15.08 5.31 22.41
CA GLY A 356 14.69 4.11 23.14
C GLY A 356 13.81 3.15 22.34
N LEU A 357 14.08 3.02 21.04
CA LEU A 357 13.52 2.01 20.16
C LEU A 357 14.64 1.08 19.66
N ALA A 358 14.30 -0.18 19.43
CA ALA A 358 15.22 -1.17 18.85
C ALA A 358 14.71 -1.59 17.47
N LEU A 359 15.61 -1.75 16.50
CA LEU A 359 15.28 -2.11 15.11
C LEU A 359 15.97 -3.41 14.71
N ALA A 360 15.22 -4.34 14.13
CA ALA A 360 15.76 -5.43 13.33
C ALA A 360 15.77 -4.98 11.87
N GLN A 361 16.93 -5.04 11.22
CA GLN A 361 17.11 -4.49 9.89
C GLN A 361 17.59 -5.55 8.91
N GLY A 362 17.03 -5.55 7.70
CA GLY A 362 17.40 -6.44 6.61
C GLY A 362 17.74 -5.65 5.35
N ILE A 363 18.88 -5.97 4.72
CA ILE A 363 19.32 -5.35 3.47
C ILE A 363 19.45 -6.42 2.39
N HIS A 364 18.86 -6.14 1.22
CA HIS A 364 19.01 -6.98 0.04
C HIS A 364 19.19 -6.11 -1.20
N ALA A 365 19.94 -6.62 -2.19
CA ALA A 365 20.07 -5.96 -3.49
C ALA A 365 19.33 -6.78 -4.55
N GLY A 366 18.54 -6.10 -5.36
CA GLY A 366 17.72 -6.72 -6.40
C GLY A 366 16.82 -5.71 -7.09
N ASP A 367 15.98 -6.21 -7.98
CA ASP A 367 15.08 -5.36 -8.75
C ASP A 367 13.94 -4.83 -7.88
N ILE A 368 13.73 -3.53 -7.97
CA ILE A 368 12.56 -2.82 -7.43
C ILE A 368 11.74 -2.19 -8.55
N ASP A 369 10.47 -1.98 -8.29
CA ASP A 369 9.59 -1.23 -9.19
C ASP A 369 9.71 0.28 -8.92
N ARG A 370 10.06 1.06 -9.94
CA ARG A 370 10.15 2.54 -9.88
C ARG A 370 8.80 3.24 -10.06
N ALA A 371 7.75 2.53 -10.42
CA ALA A 371 6.45 3.15 -10.71
C ALA A 371 5.75 3.70 -9.46
N HIS A 372 6.24 3.38 -8.26
CA HIS A 372 5.66 3.77 -6.98
C HIS A 372 6.48 4.84 -6.27
N ALA A 373 5.78 5.72 -5.53
CA ALA A 373 6.42 6.65 -4.61
C ALA A 373 7.10 5.92 -3.43
N GLU A 374 6.61 4.72 -3.09
CA GLU A 374 7.15 3.86 -2.05
C GLU A 374 7.86 2.65 -2.68
N PRO A 375 8.98 2.19 -2.08
CA PRO A 375 9.70 1.03 -2.59
C PRO A 375 8.83 -0.23 -2.59
N SER A 376 8.77 -0.92 -3.73
CA SER A 376 8.02 -2.16 -3.90
C SER A 376 8.76 -3.17 -4.77
N GLY A 377 8.33 -4.43 -4.74
CA GLY A 377 8.92 -5.49 -5.54
C GLY A 377 9.62 -6.59 -4.73
N GLN A 378 10.18 -7.56 -5.44
CA GLN A 378 10.76 -8.77 -4.84
C GLN A 378 11.92 -8.47 -3.89
N ALA A 379 12.76 -7.48 -4.22
CA ALA A 379 13.90 -7.12 -3.38
C ALA A 379 13.45 -6.60 -2.00
N VAL A 380 12.36 -5.82 -1.94
CA VAL A 380 11.78 -5.34 -0.67
C VAL A 380 11.23 -6.50 0.16
N GLN A 381 10.56 -7.47 -0.48
CA GLN A 381 10.04 -8.66 0.21
C GLN A 381 11.18 -9.52 0.78
N LEU A 382 12.26 -9.70 0.05
CA LEU A 382 13.45 -10.42 0.52
C LEU A 382 14.13 -9.69 1.68
N ALA A 383 14.28 -8.38 1.61
CA ALA A 383 14.81 -7.57 2.71
C ALA A 383 13.90 -7.65 3.96
N ALA A 384 12.57 -7.68 3.77
CA ALA A 384 11.62 -7.86 4.86
C ALA A 384 11.74 -9.25 5.53
N ARG A 385 11.95 -10.31 4.75
CA ARG A 385 12.22 -11.65 5.28
C ARG A 385 13.52 -11.70 6.07
N ILE A 386 14.56 -11.02 5.59
CA ILE A 386 15.84 -10.90 6.31
C ILE A 386 15.62 -10.17 7.64
N ALA A 387 14.94 -9.03 7.66
CA ALA A 387 14.60 -8.32 8.90
C ALA A 387 13.72 -9.14 9.86
N ALA A 388 12.87 -10.02 9.32
CA ALA A 388 12.01 -10.89 10.11
C ALA A 388 12.74 -12.11 10.71
N SER A 389 13.89 -12.48 10.14
CA SER A 389 14.65 -13.67 10.59
C SER A 389 15.35 -13.47 11.94
N THR A 390 15.49 -12.22 12.40
CA THR A 390 16.07 -11.90 13.71
C THR A 390 15.09 -11.21 14.63
N ARG A 391 15.25 -11.43 15.93
CA ARG A 391 14.59 -10.70 17.02
C ARG A 391 15.55 -9.77 17.77
N SER A 392 16.80 -9.78 17.38
CA SER A 392 17.85 -8.91 17.92
C SER A 392 17.95 -7.60 17.16
N PRO A 393 18.37 -6.51 17.79
CA PRO A 393 18.58 -5.22 17.11
C PRO A 393 19.90 -5.25 16.31
N GLU A 394 19.92 -6.01 15.21
CA GLU A 394 21.07 -6.18 14.34
C GLU A 394 20.74 -5.82 12.89
N ILE A 395 21.79 -5.58 12.09
CA ILE A 395 21.70 -5.31 10.67
C ILE A 395 22.17 -6.56 9.94
N LEU A 396 21.24 -7.24 9.28
CA LEU A 396 21.51 -8.41 8.45
C LEU A 396 21.48 -8.03 6.97
N LEU A 397 22.41 -8.57 6.21
CA LEU A 397 22.48 -8.41 4.76
C LEU A 397 22.39 -9.77 4.08
N SER A 398 21.79 -9.81 2.89
CA SER A 398 22.08 -10.93 1.99
C SER A 398 23.53 -10.89 1.54
N ARG A 399 24.13 -12.05 1.27
CA ARG A 399 25.50 -12.16 0.73
C ARG A 399 25.67 -11.30 -0.52
N LEU A 400 24.67 -11.30 -1.41
CA LEU A 400 24.67 -10.46 -2.61
C LEU A 400 24.82 -8.96 -2.27
N ALA A 401 24.10 -8.46 -1.27
CA ALA A 401 24.21 -7.06 -0.87
C ALA A 401 25.57 -6.74 -0.26
N SER A 402 26.14 -7.65 0.54
CA SER A 402 27.50 -7.47 1.11
C SER A 402 28.59 -7.51 0.05
N ASP A 403 28.46 -8.35 -0.98
CA ASP A 403 29.43 -8.45 -2.08
C ASP A 403 29.48 -7.18 -2.95
N LEU A 404 28.38 -6.40 -2.98
CA LEU A 404 28.31 -5.09 -3.64
C LEU A 404 28.96 -3.95 -2.84
N ILE A 405 29.37 -4.20 -1.59
CA ILE A 405 29.98 -3.20 -0.69
C ILE A 405 31.52 -3.37 -0.69
N VAL A 406 32.11 -3.79 -1.78
CA VAL A 406 33.54 -4.05 -1.90
C VAL A 406 34.34 -2.75 -1.77
N GLY A 407 35.43 -2.77 -0.97
CA GLY A 407 36.39 -1.68 -0.84
C GLY A 407 36.20 -0.75 0.36
N ALA A 408 35.15 -0.94 1.17
CA ALA A 408 34.89 -0.10 2.36
C ALA A 408 35.63 -0.56 3.64
N GLY A 409 36.47 -1.60 3.58
CA GLY A 409 37.18 -2.14 4.76
C GLY A 409 36.24 -2.75 5.83
N LEU A 410 35.00 -3.02 5.47
CA LEU A 410 34.01 -3.58 6.36
C LEU A 410 34.17 -5.09 6.51
N GLN A 411 33.96 -5.58 7.72
CA GLN A 411 33.99 -7.01 8.01
C GLN A 411 32.57 -7.52 8.30
N PHE A 412 32.23 -8.64 7.67
CA PHE A 412 30.96 -9.31 7.84
C PHE A 412 31.14 -10.69 8.45
N THR A 413 30.29 -11.05 9.40
CA THR A 413 30.21 -12.39 10.00
C THR A 413 29.07 -13.16 9.37
N ASP A 414 29.32 -14.41 9.01
CA ASP A 414 28.29 -15.32 8.51
C ASP A 414 27.22 -15.55 9.58
N ARG A 415 25.94 -15.50 9.14
CA ARG A 415 24.76 -15.75 9.96
C ARG A 415 23.93 -16.95 9.46
N GLY A 416 24.50 -17.74 8.57
CA GLY A 416 23.87 -18.92 8.01
C GLY A 416 22.95 -18.61 6.84
N THR A 417 22.03 -19.52 6.59
CA THR A 417 21.15 -19.48 5.41
C THR A 417 19.68 -19.34 5.83
N LEU A 418 19.01 -18.35 5.28
CA LEU A 418 17.55 -18.22 5.36
C LEU A 418 16.95 -19.15 4.30
N PRO A 419 16.11 -20.14 4.66
CA PRO A 419 15.54 -21.10 3.71
C PRO A 419 14.70 -20.40 2.64
N GLY A 420 14.66 -20.98 1.46
CA GLY A 420 13.73 -20.56 0.40
C GLY A 420 12.28 -20.82 0.84
N GLN A 421 11.38 -19.92 0.53
CA GLN A 421 9.95 -20.01 0.86
C GLN A 421 9.12 -19.26 -0.19
N ASP A 422 7.91 -19.77 -0.49
CA ASP A 422 6.92 -19.10 -1.37
C ASP A 422 7.49 -18.68 -2.74
N GLY A 423 8.31 -19.54 -3.36
CA GLY A 423 8.96 -19.27 -4.66
C GLY A 423 10.21 -18.40 -4.58
N HIS A 424 10.59 -17.91 -3.40
CA HIS A 424 11.82 -17.17 -3.20
C HIS A 424 13.01 -18.10 -2.93
N PRO A 425 14.22 -17.79 -3.45
CA PRO A 425 15.43 -18.60 -3.22
C PRO A 425 15.88 -18.55 -1.76
N ALA A 426 16.70 -19.53 -1.38
CA ALA A 426 17.45 -19.49 -0.13
C ALA A 426 18.49 -18.36 -0.17
N LEU A 427 18.70 -17.65 0.95
CA LEU A 427 19.61 -16.52 1.05
C LEU A 427 20.67 -16.78 2.10
N THR A 428 21.94 -16.69 1.75
CA THR A 428 23.03 -16.62 2.73
C THR A 428 23.03 -15.24 3.37
N LEU A 429 23.03 -15.20 4.70
CA LEU A 429 22.99 -13.98 5.50
C LEU A 429 24.33 -13.69 6.14
N VAL A 430 24.66 -12.41 6.22
CA VAL A 430 25.80 -11.89 6.95
C VAL A 430 25.40 -10.73 7.83
N ALA A 431 26.08 -10.55 8.95
CA ALA A 431 25.93 -9.39 9.82
C ALA A 431 27.19 -8.53 9.79
N LEU A 432 27.05 -7.23 9.97
CA LEU A 432 28.17 -6.32 10.12
C LEU A 432 28.89 -6.62 11.45
N SER A 433 30.18 -7.01 11.40
CA SER A 433 30.94 -7.52 12.55
C SER A 433 31.67 -6.47 13.36
N ALA A 434 32.07 -5.36 12.74
CA ALA A 434 32.80 -4.29 13.41
C ALA A 434 32.55 -2.94 12.74
N GLU A 435 32.13 -1.97 13.54
CA GLU A 435 31.82 -0.61 13.10
C GLU A 435 33.04 0.31 13.05
N ARG A 436 34.24 -0.22 13.32
CA ARG A 436 35.43 0.61 13.57
C ARG A 436 35.84 1.54 12.43
N HIS A 437 35.24 1.46 11.24
CA HIS A 437 35.63 2.24 10.06
C HIS A 437 34.46 2.64 9.16
N LEU A 438 33.22 2.61 9.61
CA LEU A 438 32.20 3.41 8.99
C LEU A 438 32.43 4.86 9.40
N GLU A 439 33.50 5.47 8.90
CA GLU A 439 33.40 6.92 8.71
C GLU A 439 32.14 7.12 7.84
N PRO A 440 31.15 7.87 8.31
CA PRO A 440 30.06 8.28 7.44
C PRO A 440 30.71 8.74 6.15
N LEU A 441 30.12 8.46 4.99
CA LEU A 441 30.60 8.94 3.67
C LEU A 441 30.77 10.49 3.66
N GLY A 442 31.34 11.01 4.70
CA GLY A 442 31.36 12.36 5.25
C GLY A 442 32.55 13.19 4.92
N ARG A 443 33.32 12.92 3.87
CA ARG A 443 34.19 13.99 3.33
C ARG A 443 33.50 14.93 2.35
N LEU A 444 32.24 14.67 2.01
CA LEU A 444 31.39 15.58 1.23
C LEU A 444 30.23 16.19 2.05
N TRP A 445 30.17 15.93 3.37
CA TRP A 445 29.09 16.42 4.23
C TRP A 445 29.66 17.12 5.46
N PRO A 446 29.10 18.25 5.91
CA PRO A 446 29.57 18.93 7.11
C PRO A 446 29.42 18.00 8.33
N ARG A 447 30.43 18.01 9.21
CA ARG A 447 30.49 17.26 10.46
C ARG A 447 29.21 17.43 11.27
N PRO A 448 28.73 16.37 11.98
CA PRO A 448 27.69 16.57 12.97
C PRO A 448 28.14 17.62 13.98
N ALA A 449 27.43 18.72 13.98
CA ALA A 449 27.26 19.69 15.06
C ALA A 449 28.48 19.95 15.93
N ASP A 450 29.40 20.74 15.42
CA ASP A 450 30.35 21.42 16.27
C ASP A 450 29.62 22.47 17.11
N LEU A 451 29.50 22.27 18.45
CA LEU A 451 28.94 23.24 19.36
C LEU A 451 29.70 24.60 19.31
N GLY A 452 30.88 24.62 18.71
CA GLY A 452 31.61 25.83 18.37
C GLY A 452 30.88 26.78 17.42
N LEU A 453 29.94 26.27 16.61
CA LEU A 453 29.10 27.09 15.72
C LEU A 453 27.98 27.85 16.47
N LEU A 454 27.72 27.48 17.72
CA LEU A 454 26.72 28.12 18.53
C LEU A 454 27.27 29.36 19.22
N SER A 455 26.50 30.44 19.25
CA SER A 455 26.77 31.59 20.08
C SER A 455 26.74 31.20 21.57
N THR A 456 27.35 32.02 22.43
CA THR A 456 27.33 31.78 23.88
C THR A 456 25.91 31.57 24.40
N ARG A 457 24.94 32.33 23.88
CA ARG A 457 23.55 32.26 24.31
C ARG A 457 22.85 30.97 23.80
N GLU A 458 23.17 30.54 22.61
CA GLU A 458 22.66 29.26 22.06
C GLU A 458 23.25 28.06 22.82
N ARG A 459 24.49 28.13 23.27
CA ARG A 459 25.11 27.12 24.15
C ARG A 459 24.46 27.01 25.52
N GLU A 460 24.05 28.14 26.11
CA GLU A 460 23.27 28.12 27.36
C GLU A 460 21.89 27.47 27.15
N VAL A 461 21.20 27.80 26.04
CA VAL A 461 19.89 27.26 25.73
C VAL A 461 19.99 25.74 25.46
N ILE A 462 20.96 25.26 24.66
CA ILE A 462 21.07 23.83 24.35
C ILE A 462 21.44 22.98 25.58
N ARG A 463 22.22 23.54 26.51
CA ARG A 463 22.51 22.88 27.79
C ARG A 463 21.23 22.65 28.61
N LEU A 464 20.40 23.69 28.75
CA LEU A 464 19.13 23.57 29.47
C LEU A 464 18.12 22.66 28.73
N VAL A 465 18.21 22.59 27.42
CA VAL A 465 17.45 21.61 26.61
C VAL A 465 17.92 20.18 26.91
N ALA A 466 19.22 19.97 27.09
CA ALA A 466 19.78 18.64 27.47
C ALA A 466 19.36 18.23 28.89
N GLU A 467 19.20 19.18 29.79
CA GLU A 467 18.69 18.99 31.16
C GLU A 467 17.15 18.76 31.20
N GLY A 468 16.48 18.74 30.04
CA GLY A 468 15.04 18.47 29.93
C GLY A 468 14.14 19.68 30.13
N GLY A 469 14.69 20.91 30.24
CA GLY A 469 13.94 22.15 30.48
C GLY A 469 12.94 22.45 29.35
N THR A 470 11.72 22.83 29.66
CA THR A 470 10.74 23.36 28.70
C THR A 470 11.01 24.80 28.29
N ASN A 471 10.48 25.29 27.17
CA ASN A 471 10.72 26.68 26.75
C ASN A 471 10.32 27.71 27.80
N PRO A 472 9.18 27.60 28.50
CA PRO A 472 8.85 28.49 29.61
C PRO A 472 9.89 28.45 30.77
N GLN A 473 10.36 27.24 31.14
CA GLN A 473 11.36 27.08 32.21
C GLN A 473 12.71 27.69 31.82
N ILE A 474 13.16 27.44 30.58
CA ILE A 474 14.39 28.05 30.04
C ILE A 474 14.26 29.58 29.96
N ALA A 475 13.09 30.09 29.58
CA ALA A 475 12.82 31.50 29.50
C ALA A 475 12.98 32.17 30.88
N VAL A 476 12.41 31.60 31.93
CA VAL A 476 12.54 32.07 33.31
C VAL A 476 14.00 32.04 33.77
N GLN A 477 14.69 30.92 33.54
CA GLN A 477 16.06 30.71 34.00
C GLN A 477 17.08 31.63 33.33
N LEU A 478 16.84 31.98 32.07
CA LEU A 478 17.74 32.83 31.28
C LEU A 478 17.29 34.27 31.17
N GLY A 479 16.17 34.68 31.81
CA GLY A 479 15.61 36.01 31.74
C GLY A 479 15.17 36.41 30.33
N LEU A 480 14.59 35.48 29.56
CA LEU A 480 14.15 35.69 28.19
C LEU A 480 12.62 35.54 28.07
N SER A 481 12.07 35.97 26.93
CA SER A 481 10.71 35.59 26.57
C SER A 481 10.67 34.14 26.00
N GLU A 482 9.55 33.45 26.18
CA GLU A 482 9.36 32.11 25.59
C GLU A 482 9.55 32.11 24.06
N HIS A 483 9.11 33.19 23.41
CA HIS A 483 9.29 33.38 21.97
C HIS A 483 10.77 33.48 21.58
N THR A 484 11.58 34.15 22.40
CA THR A 484 13.04 34.27 22.20
C THR A 484 13.70 32.89 22.34
N VAL A 485 13.28 32.08 23.32
CA VAL A 485 13.79 30.71 23.50
C VAL A 485 13.41 29.83 22.31
N LYS A 486 12.16 29.89 21.82
CA LYS A 486 11.74 29.19 20.60
C LYS A 486 12.63 29.53 19.41
N ARG A 487 12.96 30.83 19.23
CA ARG A 487 13.83 31.29 18.15
C ARG A 487 15.26 30.76 18.32
N HIS A 488 15.80 30.75 19.54
CA HIS A 488 17.14 30.19 19.81
C HIS A 488 17.16 28.67 19.52
N VAL A 489 16.16 27.93 19.95
CA VAL A 489 16.05 26.51 19.65
C VAL A 489 15.98 26.27 18.13
N ALA A 490 15.18 27.04 17.41
CA ALA A 490 15.11 26.93 15.94
C ALA A 490 16.47 27.22 15.27
N ASN A 491 17.18 28.26 15.72
CA ASN A 491 18.51 28.61 15.23
C ASN A 491 19.56 27.53 15.55
N ILE A 492 19.51 26.94 16.73
CA ILE A 492 20.37 25.82 17.13
C ILE A 492 20.13 24.63 16.19
N LEU A 493 18.87 24.26 15.98
CA LEU A 493 18.54 23.15 15.07
C LEU A 493 19.05 23.41 13.66
N LEU A 494 18.90 24.65 13.16
CA LEU A 494 19.39 25.03 11.83
C LEU A 494 20.93 25.01 11.75
N LYS A 495 21.62 25.57 12.73
CA LYS A 495 23.11 25.66 12.74
C LYS A 495 23.78 24.31 12.90
N LEU A 496 23.16 23.43 13.67
CA LEU A 496 23.69 22.10 13.95
C LEU A 496 23.10 21.03 13.00
N ASP A 497 22.26 21.44 12.05
CA ASP A 497 21.54 20.55 11.11
C ASP A 497 20.82 19.39 11.85
N LEU A 498 20.16 19.74 12.97
CA LEU A 498 19.49 18.77 13.82
C LEU A 498 17.99 18.72 13.55
N PRO A 499 17.40 17.53 13.47
CA PRO A 499 16.00 17.35 13.09
C PRO A 499 15.00 17.76 14.19
N SER A 500 15.42 17.80 15.45
CA SER A 500 14.49 18.06 16.54
C SER A 500 15.19 18.53 17.82
N ARG A 501 14.40 19.10 18.75
CA ARG A 501 14.84 19.44 20.09
C ARG A 501 15.43 18.23 20.85
N VAL A 502 14.87 17.04 20.65
CA VAL A 502 15.37 15.81 21.30
C VAL A 502 16.74 15.42 20.76
N ALA A 503 16.96 15.58 19.44
CA ALA A 503 18.28 15.37 18.84
C ALA A 503 19.31 16.37 19.38
N ALA A 504 18.92 17.63 19.59
CA ALA A 504 19.75 18.65 20.22
C ALA A 504 20.07 18.31 21.68
N ALA A 505 19.10 17.84 22.45
CA ALA A 505 19.28 17.39 23.82
C ALA A 505 20.27 16.20 23.92
N SER A 506 20.09 15.20 23.08
CA SER A 506 20.93 14.01 23.04
C SER A 506 22.39 14.33 22.62
N LEU A 507 22.56 15.24 21.66
CA LEU A 507 23.89 15.72 21.26
C LEU A 507 24.60 16.44 22.40
N ALA A 508 23.92 17.39 23.05
CA ALA A 508 24.50 18.18 24.14
C ALA A 508 24.84 17.32 25.36
N ALA A 509 23.99 16.34 25.70
CA ALA A 509 24.26 15.40 26.79
C ALA A 509 25.54 14.59 26.57
N ARG A 510 25.78 14.12 25.36
CA ARG A 510 27.01 13.36 25.00
C ARG A 510 28.31 14.19 25.05
N GLN A 511 28.23 15.52 24.85
CA GLN A 511 29.41 16.39 24.84
C GLN A 511 29.67 17.07 26.20
N ILE A 512 28.74 16.97 27.13
CA ILE A 512 28.91 17.47 28.52
C ILE A 512 29.58 16.39 29.39
N GLU A 513 29.48 15.11 29.00
CA GLU A 513 30.11 13.97 29.71
C GLU A 513 31.57 13.67 29.26
N THR A 514 32.10 14.44 28.31
CA THR A 514 33.53 14.38 27.87
C THR A 514 34.28 15.62 28.32
#